data_31806e8242d773c7cc5598c0dce6b430
#
_entry.id   31806e8242d773c7cc5598c0dce6b430
#
_cell.length_a   1.000
_cell.length_b   1.000
_cell.length_c   1.000
_cell.angle_alpha   90.00
_cell.angle_beta   90.00
_cell.angle_gamma   90.00
#
_symmetry.space_group_name_H-M   'P 1'
#
loop_
_entity.id
_entity.type
_entity.pdbx_description
1 polymer ?
#
loop_
_entity_poly.entity_id
_entity_poly.type
_entity_poly.pdbx_seq_one_letter_code
_entity_poly.pdbx_strand_id
1 'polypeptide(L)'
;MYPYTEALLIIKTFEGFSEKAYFDPDTGSDPYTIGYGTQFYPDGSPVKKGQYITPTKALEFLKHEIEVIGTQIEELNLGLDENQVCALASFAHSVGWDTFLYSNIIDTLDDEDYSETIKEISCWIFDNDHKVVGGLIDRRRHEVRLFMKEQDEMTILSKDILLKAFREYTASKGQVDAIRELQQHISPYALSNFANNYEKDTELLDFSLAELQTIYQHWK
;
A
#
# COMPACT_ATOMS: atom_id res chain seq x y z
N MET A 1 2.94 14.86 18.12
CA MET A 1 2.02 13.97 17.36
C MET A 1 2.75 12.64 17.24
N TYR A 2 2.08 11.49 17.23
CA TYR A 2 2.76 10.21 17.06
C TYR A 2 3.27 10.12 15.61
N PRO A 3 4.58 9.86 15.37
CA PRO A 3 5.17 10.00 14.03
C PRO A 3 4.57 9.03 13.00
N TYR A 4 4.15 7.82 13.41
CA TYR A 4 3.63 6.79 12.51
C TYR A 4 2.10 6.69 12.50
N THR A 5 1.39 7.81 12.61
CA THR A 5 -0.09 7.84 12.69
C THR A 5 -0.75 7.24 11.45
N GLU A 6 -0.24 7.52 10.26
CA GLU A 6 -0.79 7.02 8.99
C GLU A 6 -0.61 5.49 8.86
N ALA A 7 0.54 4.94 9.26
CA ALA A 7 0.75 3.49 9.33
C ALA A 7 -0.27 2.81 10.25
N LEU A 8 -0.50 3.38 11.44
CA LEU A 8 -1.51 2.88 12.39
C LEU A 8 -2.91 2.85 11.79
N LEU A 9 -3.29 3.87 11.03
CA LEU A 9 -4.62 3.95 10.39
C LEU A 9 -4.79 2.83 9.37
N ILE A 10 -3.80 2.61 8.51
CA ILE A 10 -3.82 1.54 7.51
C ILE A 10 -3.93 0.18 8.21
N ILE A 11 -3.03 -0.12 9.16
CA ILE A 11 -3.00 -1.42 9.83
C ILE A 11 -4.32 -1.71 10.55
N LYS A 12 -4.86 -0.76 11.33
CA LYS A 12 -6.15 -0.93 12.00
C LYS A 12 -7.30 -1.19 11.05
N THR A 13 -7.25 -0.60 9.85
CA THR A 13 -8.29 -0.78 8.83
C THR A 13 -8.30 -2.20 8.28
N PHE A 14 -7.13 -2.80 8.07
CA PHE A 14 -7.00 -4.08 7.39
C PHE A 14 -6.86 -5.29 8.31
N GLU A 15 -6.23 -5.17 9.49
CA GLU A 15 -6.10 -6.28 10.44
C GLU A 15 -7.39 -6.54 11.23
N GLY A 16 -8.23 -5.49 11.43
CA GLY A 16 -9.37 -5.60 12.33
C GLY A 16 -8.93 -5.71 13.80
N PHE A 17 -9.91 -5.94 14.71
CA PHE A 17 -9.65 -6.07 16.13
C PHE A 17 -10.22 -7.37 16.69
N SER A 18 -9.40 -8.14 17.41
CA SER A 18 -9.85 -9.30 18.18
C SER A 18 -9.55 -9.13 19.67
N GLU A 19 -10.61 -9.06 20.49
CA GLU A 19 -10.47 -8.97 21.95
C GLU A 19 -9.86 -10.24 22.56
N LYS A 20 -10.13 -11.39 21.94
CA LYS A 20 -9.69 -12.71 22.41
C LYS A 20 -8.60 -13.28 21.52
N ALA A 21 -7.58 -13.87 22.15
CA ALA A 21 -6.55 -14.58 21.40
C ALA A 21 -7.15 -15.70 20.55
N TYR A 22 -6.83 -15.69 19.27
CA TYR A 22 -7.26 -16.68 18.28
C TYR A 22 -6.05 -17.35 17.65
N PHE A 23 -6.28 -18.52 17.12
CA PHE A 23 -5.29 -19.28 16.40
C PHE A 23 -5.30 -18.81 14.94
N ASP A 24 -4.15 -18.39 14.45
CA ASP A 24 -4.06 -17.99 13.06
C ASP A 24 -4.12 -19.27 12.17
N PRO A 25 -5.14 -19.41 11.33
CA PRO A 25 -5.30 -20.58 10.47
C PRO A 25 -4.18 -20.72 9.45
N ASP A 26 -3.51 -19.64 9.07
CA ASP A 26 -2.46 -19.64 8.05
C ASP A 26 -1.13 -20.16 8.59
N THR A 27 -0.82 -19.87 9.86
CA THR A 27 0.40 -20.38 10.50
C THR A 27 0.22 -21.80 11.07
N GLY A 28 -0.99 -22.18 11.44
CA GLY A 28 -1.31 -23.51 11.95
C GLY A 28 -0.55 -23.91 13.23
N SER A 29 0.11 -22.97 13.92
CA SER A 29 0.95 -23.19 15.08
C SER A 29 0.97 -21.99 16.04
N ASP A 30 1.51 -22.16 17.25
CA ASP A 30 1.84 -21.03 18.14
C ASP A 30 2.83 -20.07 17.45
N PRO A 31 2.77 -18.77 17.72
CA PRO A 31 1.95 -18.11 18.74
C PRO A 31 0.51 -17.82 18.28
N TYR A 32 -0.37 -17.58 19.27
CA TYR A 32 -1.71 -17.03 19.04
C TYR A 32 -1.62 -15.56 18.68
N THR A 33 -2.64 -15.06 17.99
CA THR A 33 -2.78 -13.65 17.60
C THR A 33 -3.87 -12.98 18.42
N ILE A 34 -3.67 -11.70 18.84
CA ILE A 34 -4.63 -10.92 19.63
C ILE A 34 -4.60 -9.44 19.22
N GLY A 35 -5.65 -8.69 19.48
CA GLY A 35 -5.70 -7.25 19.21
C GLY A 35 -5.72 -6.93 17.74
N TYR A 36 -4.75 -6.21 17.24
CA TYR A 36 -4.54 -5.82 15.84
C TYR A 36 -3.40 -6.61 15.18
N GLY A 37 -3.33 -7.92 15.42
CA GLY A 37 -2.30 -8.76 14.80
C GLY A 37 -1.13 -9.12 15.73
N THR A 38 -1.12 -8.65 17.00
CA THR A 38 -0.04 -8.89 17.95
C THR A 38 0.13 -10.40 18.24
N GLN A 39 1.31 -10.94 18.00
CA GLN A 39 1.69 -12.32 18.30
C GLN A 39 2.66 -12.40 19.48
N PHE A 40 3.47 -11.39 19.67
CA PHE A 40 4.41 -11.25 20.77
C PHE A 40 4.16 -9.94 21.52
N TYR A 41 4.19 -9.98 22.84
CA TYR A 41 4.11 -8.79 23.67
C TYR A 41 5.43 -8.00 23.63
N PRO A 42 5.45 -6.72 24.05
CA PRO A 42 6.67 -5.91 24.08
C PRO A 42 7.83 -6.48 24.91
N ASP A 43 7.54 -7.39 25.84
CA ASP A 43 8.54 -8.12 26.64
C ASP A 43 9.08 -9.38 25.92
N GLY A 44 8.67 -9.63 24.67
CA GLY A 44 9.04 -10.80 23.89
C GLY A 44 8.26 -12.07 24.22
N SER A 45 7.34 -12.04 25.18
CA SER A 45 6.54 -13.23 25.49
C SER A 45 5.46 -13.49 24.43
N PRO A 46 5.21 -14.76 24.02
CA PRO A 46 4.22 -15.06 23.02
C PRO A 46 2.79 -14.94 23.56
N VAL A 47 1.87 -14.52 22.70
CA VAL A 47 0.43 -14.58 22.99
C VAL A 47 -0.01 -16.05 23.11
N LYS A 48 -0.85 -16.33 24.11
CA LYS A 48 -1.32 -17.69 24.44
C LYS A 48 -2.85 -17.80 24.35
N LYS A 49 -3.30 -19.02 24.11
CA LYS A 49 -4.73 -19.35 24.11
C LYS A 49 -5.45 -18.87 25.37
N GLY A 50 -6.61 -18.25 25.17
CA GLY A 50 -7.47 -17.81 26.27
C GLY A 50 -7.13 -16.46 26.87
N GLN A 51 -6.13 -15.77 26.34
CA GLN A 51 -5.84 -14.38 26.73
C GLN A 51 -6.85 -13.40 26.11
N TYR A 52 -7.04 -12.26 26.79
CA TYR A 52 -7.92 -11.17 26.40
C TYR A 52 -7.17 -9.86 26.45
N ILE A 53 -7.55 -8.93 25.57
CA ILE A 53 -6.96 -7.59 25.50
C ILE A 53 -8.04 -6.54 25.28
N THR A 54 -7.88 -5.37 25.90
CA THR A 54 -8.74 -4.22 25.63
C THR A 54 -8.30 -3.48 24.36
N PRO A 55 -9.20 -2.75 23.67
CA PRO A 55 -8.83 -1.94 22.52
C PRO A 55 -7.71 -0.94 22.80
N THR A 56 -7.73 -0.31 23.98
CA THR A 56 -6.69 0.63 24.41
C THR A 56 -5.33 -0.05 24.51
N LYS A 57 -5.27 -1.23 25.15
CA LYS A 57 -4.02 -1.96 25.32
C LYS A 57 -3.50 -2.54 23.99
N ALA A 58 -4.39 -3.01 23.14
CA ALA A 58 -4.03 -3.45 21.79
C ALA A 58 -3.44 -2.31 20.95
N LEU A 59 -3.99 -1.10 21.08
CA LEU A 59 -3.44 0.08 20.40
C LEU A 59 -2.05 0.48 20.95
N GLU A 60 -1.80 0.34 22.25
CA GLU A 60 -0.47 0.57 22.82
C GLU A 60 0.56 -0.42 22.25
N PHE A 61 0.20 -1.69 22.11
CA PHE A 61 1.08 -2.70 21.56
C PHE A 61 1.34 -2.46 20.07
N LEU A 62 0.31 -2.18 19.29
CA LEU A 62 0.46 -1.85 17.88
C LEU A 62 1.36 -0.62 17.68
N LYS A 63 1.19 0.42 18.51
CA LYS A 63 2.07 1.60 18.46
C LYS A 63 3.53 1.22 18.69
N HIS A 64 3.79 0.37 19.67
CA HIS A 64 5.15 -0.08 19.95
C HIS A 64 5.75 -0.89 18.79
N GLU A 65 4.98 -1.82 18.21
CA GLU A 65 5.42 -2.60 17.05
C GLU A 65 5.76 -1.70 15.86
N ILE A 66 4.91 -0.72 15.54
CA ILE A 66 5.14 0.21 14.44
C ILE A 66 6.31 1.15 14.73
N GLU A 67 6.49 1.59 15.96
CA GLU A 67 7.64 2.41 16.36
C GLU A 67 8.97 1.65 16.16
N VAL A 68 9.01 0.38 16.51
CA VAL A 68 10.17 -0.49 16.25
C VAL A 68 10.43 -0.62 14.75
N ILE A 69 9.42 -0.97 13.96
CA ILE A 69 9.56 -1.14 12.51
C ILE A 69 9.95 0.19 11.85
N GLY A 70 9.28 1.29 12.18
CA GLY A 70 9.57 2.61 11.61
C GLY A 70 11.00 3.05 11.89
N THR A 71 11.47 2.89 13.14
CA THR A 71 12.86 3.19 13.52
C THR A 71 13.85 2.33 12.73
N GLN A 72 13.57 1.03 12.56
CA GLN A 72 14.43 0.15 11.76
C GLN A 72 14.49 0.59 10.28
N ILE A 73 13.37 1.07 9.71
CA ILE A 73 13.35 1.62 8.33
C ILE A 73 14.18 2.90 8.25
N GLU A 74 14.05 3.82 9.21
CA GLU A 74 14.84 5.04 9.27
C GLU A 74 16.35 4.76 9.38
N GLU A 75 16.74 3.72 10.14
CA GLU A 75 18.14 3.29 10.29
C GLU A 75 18.76 2.74 8.99
N LEU A 76 17.94 2.35 7.99
CA LEU A 76 18.45 1.97 6.66
C LEU A 76 19.03 3.16 5.87
N ASN A 77 18.72 4.41 6.29
CA ASN A 77 19.23 5.66 5.68
C ASN A 77 18.95 5.79 4.17
N LEU A 78 17.78 5.37 3.74
CA LEU A 78 17.34 5.38 2.33
C LEU A 78 16.77 6.73 1.86
N GLY A 79 16.93 7.81 2.62
CA GLY A 79 16.47 9.16 2.25
C GLY A 79 14.95 9.33 2.18
N LEU A 80 14.19 8.49 2.88
CA LEU A 80 12.74 8.43 2.85
C LEU A 80 12.09 9.57 3.65
N ASP A 81 10.98 10.10 3.16
CA ASP A 81 10.14 11.02 3.91
C ASP A 81 9.22 10.30 4.93
N GLU A 82 8.52 11.08 5.78
CA GLU A 82 7.64 10.55 6.83
C GLU A 82 6.51 9.66 6.27
N ASN A 83 5.93 10.04 5.11
CA ASN A 83 4.86 9.27 4.48
C ASN A 83 5.38 7.95 3.90
N GLN A 84 6.56 7.98 3.29
CA GLN A 84 7.23 6.79 2.77
C GLN A 84 7.58 5.82 3.89
N VAL A 85 8.15 6.30 4.99
CA VAL A 85 8.43 5.48 6.18
C VAL A 85 7.13 4.87 6.74
N CYS A 86 6.05 5.64 6.86
CA CYS A 86 4.76 5.13 7.31
C CYS A 86 4.18 4.05 6.39
N ALA A 87 4.25 4.25 5.07
CA ALA A 87 3.76 3.29 4.09
C ALA A 87 4.53 1.96 4.18
N LEU A 88 5.85 2.04 4.23
CA LEU A 88 6.72 0.87 4.35
C LEU A 88 6.59 0.19 5.71
N ALA A 89 6.36 0.95 6.80
CA ALA A 89 6.09 0.37 8.12
C ALA A 89 4.79 -0.45 8.13
N SER A 90 3.72 0.04 7.47
CA SER A 90 2.50 -0.74 7.27
C SER A 90 2.76 -1.99 6.43
N PHE A 91 3.52 -1.86 5.35
CA PHE A 91 3.87 -2.97 4.48
C PHE A 91 4.69 -4.03 5.24
N ALA A 92 5.77 -3.63 5.91
CA ALA A 92 6.63 -4.53 6.69
C ALA A 92 5.89 -5.23 7.83
N HIS A 93 4.94 -4.54 8.49
CA HIS A 93 4.05 -5.17 9.47
C HIS A 93 3.20 -6.29 8.84
N SER A 94 2.76 -6.13 7.59
CA SER A 94 1.93 -7.10 6.88
C SER A 94 2.70 -8.34 6.43
N VAL A 95 3.90 -8.16 5.91
CA VAL A 95 4.68 -9.25 5.29
C VAL A 95 5.73 -9.84 6.23
N GLY A 96 6.01 -9.16 7.35
CA GLY A 96 7.07 -9.46 8.29
C GLY A 96 8.38 -8.74 7.95
N TRP A 97 9.12 -8.33 8.99
CA TRP A 97 10.35 -7.55 8.87
C TRP A 97 11.42 -8.24 7.99
N ASP A 98 11.70 -9.52 8.24
CA ASP A 98 12.72 -10.25 7.48
C ASP A 98 12.34 -10.36 6.00
N THR A 99 11.07 -10.62 5.72
CA THR A 99 10.56 -10.69 4.35
C THR A 99 10.70 -9.35 3.62
N PHE A 100 10.37 -8.25 4.30
CA PHE A 100 10.55 -6.90 3.77
C PHE A 100 12.03 -6.60 3.50
N LEU A 101 12.92 -6.88 4.46
CA LEU A 101 14.35 -6.58 4.36
C LEU A 101 15.05 -7.32 3.21
N TYR A 102 14.60 -8.54 2.88
CA TYR A 102 15.15 -9.34 1.78
C TYR A 102 14.33 -9.27 0.49
N SER A 103 13.35 -8.37 0.41
CA SER A 103 12.58 -8.12 -0.83
C SER A 103 13.34 -7.20 -1.79
N ASN A 104 12.98 -7.24 -3.07
CA ASN A 104 13.50 -6.32 -4.08
C ASN A 104 13.16 -4.84 -3.77
N ILE A 105 12.21 -4.59 -2.88
CA ILE A 105 11.84 -3.23 -2.46
C ILE A 105 13.05 -2.47 -1.91
N ILE A 106 13.92 -3.12 -1.14
CA ILE A 106 15.12 -2.49 -0.58
C ILE A 106 16.07 -2.04 -1.69
N ASP A 107 16.32 -2.89 -2.69
CA ASP A 107 17.19 -2.56 -3.82
C ASP A 107 16.62 -1.39 -4.64
N THR A 108 15.30 -1.39 -4.90
CA THR A 108 14.65 -0.30 -5.65
C THR A 108 14.62 1.02 -4.88
N LEU A 109 14.57 0.97 -3.54
CA LEU A 109 14.67 2.16 -2.68
C LEU A 109 16.09 2.73 -2.65
N ASP A 110 17.12 1.87 -2.60
CA ASP A 110 18.52 2.28 -2.62
C ASP A 110 18.90 2.93 -3.97
N ASP A 111 18.31 2.42 -5.05
CA ASP A 111 18.44 3.00 -6.40
C ASP A 111 17.55 4.25 -6.64
N GLU A 112 16.77 4.68 -5.66
CA GLU A 112 15.76 5.75 -5.76
C GLU A 112 14.72 5.52 -6.89
N ASP A 113 14.53 4.25 -7.32
CA ASP A 113 13.53 3.89 -8.32
C ASP A 113 12.15 3.67 -7.68
N TYR A 114 11.52 4.77 -7.28
CA TYR A 114 10.20 4.74 -6.63
C TYR A 114 9.10 4.18 -7.54
N SER A 115 9.28 4.23 -8.85
CA SER A 115 8.33 3.62 -9.79
C SER A 115 8.36 2.10 -9.69
N GLU A 116 9.55 1.50 -9.59
CA GLU A 116 9.70 0.07 -9.41
C GLU A 116 9.33 -0.35 -7.98
N THR A 117 9.69 0.45 -6.98
CA THR A 117 9.26 0.24 -5.57
C THR A 117 7.75 0.06 -5.45
N ILE A 118 6.97 0.93 -6.12
CA ILE A 118 5.50 0.86 -6.12
C ILE A 118 4.99 -0.42 -6.77
N LYS A 119 5.59 -0.85 -7.88
CA LYS A 119 5.22 -2.10 -8.53
C LYS A 119 5.52 -3.30 -7.63
N GLU A 120 6.71 -3.32 -7.01
CA GLU A 120 7.09 -4.37 -6.07
C GLU A 120 6.10 -4.46 -4.91
N ILE A 121 5.77 -3.34 -4.24
CA ILE A 121 4.74 -3.31 -3.17
C ILE A 121 3.42 -3.88 -3.69
N SER A 122 3.00 -3.49 -4.89
CA SER A 122 1.71 -3.89 -5.49
C SER A 122 1.63 -5.38 -5.84
N CYS A 123 2.75 -6.08 -5.95
CA CYS A 123 2.78 -7.52 -6.23
C CYS A 123 2.46 -8.41 -5.01
N TRP A 124 2.47 -7.86 -3.79
CA TRP A 124 2.23 -8.62 -2.55
C TRP A 124 0.75 -8.74 -2.19
N ILE A 125 0.01 -9.44 -3.07
CA ILE A 125 -1.45 -9.58 -3.01
C ILE A 125 -1.93 -11.04 -2.92
N PHE A 126 -1.01 -11.98 -2.68
CA PHE A 126 -1.31 -13.41 -2.66
C PHE A 126 -1.22 -13.98 -1.24
N ASP A 127 -2.05 -14.99 -0.96
CA ASP A 127 -1.91 -15.85 0.22
C ASP A 127 -0.85 -16.95 0.02
N ASN A 128 -0.67 -17.80 1.02
CA ASN A 128 0.28 -18.92 0.99
C ASN A 128 -0.06 -19.96 -0.08
N ASP A 129 -1.28 -20.03 -0.56
CA ASP A 129 -1.75 -20.88 -1.66
C ASP A 129 -1.60 -20.23 -3.04
N HIS A 130 -0.94 -19.07 -3.13
CA HIS A 130 -0.82 -18.25 -4.35
C HIS A 130 -2.16 -17.78 -4.94
N LYS A 131 -3.19 -17.60 -4.11
CA LYS A 131 -4.46 -17.02 -4.51
C LYS A 131 -4.49 -15.53 -4.19
N VAL A 132 -5.07 -14.75 -5.10
CA VAL A 132 -5.23 -13.30 -4.91
C VAL A 132 -6.21 -13.02 -3.78
N VAL A 133 -5.80 -12.17 -2.83
CA VAL A 133 -6.61 -11.74 -1.68
C VAL A 133 -7.06 -10.29 -1.88
N GLY A 134 -8.38 -10.07 -2.00
CA GLY A 134 -8.94 -8.74 -2.23
C GLY A 134 -8.55 -7.70 -1.17
N GLY A 135 -8.52 -8.09 0.11
CA GLY A 135 -8.09 -7.22 1.19
C GLY A 135 -6.62 -6.78 1.07
N LEU A 136 -5.73 -7.65 0.55
CA LEU A 136 -4.34 -7.28 0.29
C LEU A 136 -4.22 -6.28 -0.87
N ILE A 137 -5.04 -6.41 -1.92
CA ILE A 137 -5.09 -5.42 -3.02
C ILE A 137 -5.41 -4.03 -2.46
N ASP A 138 -6.44 -3.92 -1.64
CA ASP A 138 -6.86 -2.64 -1.08
C ASP A 138 -5.82 -2.09 -0.10
N ARG A 139 -5.19 -2.95 0.71
CA ARG A 139 -4.10 -2.55 1.60
C ARG A 139 -2.90 -2.01 0.81
N ARG A 140 -2.41 -2.72 -0.19
CA ARG A 140 -1.30 -2.25 -1.08
C ARG A 140 -1.60 -0.91 -1.71
N ARG A 141 -2.85 -0.68 -2.16
CA ARG A 141 -3.27 0.63 -2.68
C ARG A 141 -3.15 1.76 -1.67
N HIS A 142 -3.55 1.53 -0.42
CA HIS A 142 -3.42 2.53 0.63
C HIS A 142 -1.95 2.85 0.93
N GLU A 143 -1.11 1.82 0.99
CA GLU A 143 0.33 1.96 1.21
C GLU A 143 1.01 2.70 0.06
N VAL A 144 0.71 2.35 -1.19
CA VAL A 144 1.24 3.07 -2.37
C VAL A 144 0.79 4.53 -2.41
N ARG A 145 -0.49 4.82 -2.12
CA ARG A 145 -0.98 6.19 -2.06
C ARG A 145 -0.27 7.01 -0.98
N LEU A 146 -0.03 6.42 0.18
CA LEU A 146 0.70 7.07 1.25
C LEU A 146 2.17 7.30 0.87
N PHE A 147 2.83 6.30 0.28
CA PHE A 147 4.21 6.39 -0.18
C PHE A 147 4.43 7.54 -1.18
N MET A 148 3.40 7.83 -2.00
CA MET A 148 3.45 8.88 -3.01
C MET A 148 2.97 10.25 -2.54
N LYS A 149 2.54 10.41 -1.27
CA LYS A 149 1.76 11.57 -0.81
C LYS A 149 2.51 12.91 -0.88
N GLU A 150 3.81 12.96 -0.62
CA GLU A 150 4.57 14.22 -0.75
C GLU A 150 4.89 14.61 -2.21
N GLN A 151 4.84 13.63 -3.12
CA GLN A 151 4.90 13.92 -4.55
C GLN A 151 3.59 14.55 -5.05
N ASP A 152 2.52 14.52 -4.24
CA ASP A 152 1.18 14.92 -4.65
C ASP A 152 0.99 16.43 -4.87
N GLU A 153 1.70 17.35 -4.23
CA GLU A 153 1.50 18.77 -4.50
C GLU A 153 2.07 19.18 -5.88
N MET A 154 3.24 18.69 -6.26
CA MET A 154 3.75 18.83 -7.63
C MET A 154 3.01 17.92 -8.61
N THR A 155 2.48 16.79 -8.14
CA THR A 155 1.73 15.77 -8.87
C THR A 155 0.30 16.22 -9.18
N ILE A 156 -0.40 16.95 -8.31
CA ILE A 156 -1.75 17.48 -8.57
C ILE A 156 -1.71 18.44 -9.77
N LEU A 157 -0.74 19.34 -9.84
CA LEU A 157 -0.56 20.22 -11.01
C LEU A 157 -0.19 19.41 -12.27
N SER A 158 0.61 18.37 -12.14
CA SER A 158 0.98 17.47 -13.24
C SER A 158 -0.19 16.58 -13.64
N LYS A 159 -0.98 16.10 -12.70
CA LYS A 159 -2.23 15.32 -12.93
C LYS A 159 -3.25 16.14 -13.70
N ASP A 160 -3.52 17.36 -13.31
CA ASP A 160 -4.48 18.24 -14.00
C ASP A 160 -4.06 18.51 -15.45
N ILE A 161 -2.78 18.72 -15.70
CA ILE A 161 -2.22 18.89 -17.06
C ILE A 161 -2.41 17.60 -17.86
N LEU A 162 -2.08 16.43 -17.29
CA LEU A 162 -2.22 15.14 -17.94
C LEU A 162 -3.68 14.77 -18.21
N LEU A 163 -4.59 15.06 -17.27
CA LEU A 163 -6.03 14.87 -17.44
C LEU A 163 -6.61 15.78 -18.52
N LYS A 164 -6.14 17.01 -18.60
CA LYS A 164 -6.53 17.94 -19.67
C LYS A 164 -6.06 17.42 -21.03
N ALA A 165 -4.81 17.02 -21.15
CA ALA A 165 -4.26 16.42 -22.37
C ALA A 165 -5.01 15.15 -22.78
N PHE A 166 -5.39 14.31 -21.81
CA PHE A 166 -6.20 13.12 -22.03
C PHE A 166 -7.60 13.44 -22.56
N ARG A 167 -8.29 14.42 -21.98
CA ARG A 167 -9.59 14.86 -22.46
C ARG A 167 -9.51 15.40 -23.90
N GLU A 168 -8.46 16.16 -24.22
CA GLU A 168 -8.24 16.68 -25.56
C GLU A 168 -7.97 15.52 -26.56
N TYR A 169 -7.21 14.51 -26.16
CA TYR A 169 -6.93 13.33 -26.97
C TYR A 169 -8.18 12.47 -27.23
N THR A 170 -8.95 12.17 -26.17
CA THR A 170 -10.20 11.38 -26.30
C THR A 170 -11.27 12.12 -27.08
N ALA A 171 -11.32 13.44 -26.98
CA ALA A 171 -12.21 14.28 -27.80
C ALA A 171 -11.82 14.27 -29.29
N SER A 172 -10.52 14.14 -29.61
CA SER A 172 -10.02 14.14 -30.98
C SER A 172 -10.14 12.79 -31.69
N LYS A 173 -9.94 11.67 -30.96
CA LYS A 173 -9.96 10.30 -31.54
C LYS A 173 -11.28 9.53 -31.31
N GLY A 174 -12.06 9.93 -30.33
CA GLY A 174 -13.21 9.16 -29.84
C GLY A 174 -12.80 8.16 -28.74
N GLN A 175 -13.67 7.99 -27.76
CA GLN A 175 -13.42 7.24 -26.53
C GLN A 175 -13.07 5.76 -26.78
N VAL A 176 -13.75 5.11 -27.72
CA VAL A 176 -13.54 3.67 -27.99
C VAL A 176 -12.18 3.38 -28.60
N ASP A 177 -11.71 4.24 -29.51
CA ASP A 177 -10.42 4.06 -30.17
C ASP A 177 -9.27 4.39 -29.22
N ALA A 178 -9.43 5.42 -28.37
CA ALA A 178 -8.49 5.75 -27.33
C ALA A 178 -8.33 4.58 -26.32
N ILE A 179 -9.43 3.97 -25.86
CA ILE A 179 -9.41 2.82 -24.95
C ILE A 179 -8.72 1.62 -25.61
N ARG A 180 -9.00 1.33 -26.89
CA ARG A 180 -8.39 0.21 -27.60
C ARG A 180 -6.88 0.38 -27.75
N GLU A 181 -6.40 1.59 -27.99
CA GLU A 181 -4.98 1.90 -28.09
C GLU A 181 -4.30 1.76 -26.72
N LEU A 182 -4.94 2.22 -25.67
CA LEU A 182 -4.46 2.13 -24.29
C LEU A 182 -4.41 0.70 -23.74
N GLN A 183 -5.27 -0.21 -24.24
CA GLN A 183 -5.31 -1.63 -23.82
C GLN A 183 -3.98 -2.37 -24.00
N GLN A 184 -3.08 -1.86 -24.84
CA GLN A 184 -1.77 -2.46 -25.07
C GLN A 184 -0.72 -2.01 -24.04
N HIS A 185 -0.99 -0.96 -23.27
CA HIS A 185 0.01 -0.27 -22.42
C HIS A 185 -0.40 -0.08 -20.98
N ILE A 186 -1.67 -0.35 -20.63
CA ILE A 186 -2.22 -0.14 -19.30
C ILE A 186 -2.83 -1.44 -18.81
N SER A 187 -2.74 -1.68 -17.49
CA SER A 187 -3.32 -2.87 -16.90
C SER A 187 -4.83 -2.97 -17.18
N PRO A 188 -5.37 -4.18 -17.42
CA PRO A 188 -6.80 -4.38 -17.64
C PRO A 188 -7.70 -3.81 -16.54
N TYR A 189 -7.17 -3.70 -15.32
CA TYR A 189 -7.86 -3.15 -14.16
C TYR A 189 -7.99 -1.61 -14.25
N ALA A 190 -6.91 -0.90 -14.55
CA ALA A 190 -6.93 0.54 -14.73
C ALA A 190 -7.86 0.95 -15.89
N LEU A 191 -7.88 0.16 -16.95
CA LEU A 191 -8.80 0.32 -18.08
C LEU A 191 -10.26 0.06 -17.73
N SER A 192 -10.56 -0.93 -16.90
CA SER A 192 -11.92 -1.23 -16.45
C SER A 192 -12.47 -0.09 -15.59
N ASN A 193 -11.65 0.44 -14.68
CA ASN A 193 -12.02 1.61 -13.89
C ASN A 193 -12.24 2.85 -14.77
N PHE A 194 -11.39 3.07 -15.75
CA PHE A 194 -11.54 4.15 -16.71
C PHE A 194 -12.84 4.03 -17.53
N ALA A 195 -13.11 2.86 -18.11
CA ALA A 195 -14.30 2.63 -18.93
C ALA A 195 -15.62 2.80 -18.14
N ASN A 196 -15.61 2.44 -16.85
CA ASN A 196 -16.79 2.53 -15.99
C ASN A 196 -17.03 3.94 -15.40
N ASN A 197 -16.02 4.80 -15.38
CA ASN A 197 -16.03 6.04 -14.62
C ASN A 197 -15.75 7.30 -15.45
N TYR A 198 -15.61 7.16 -16.77
CA TYR A 198 -15.28 8.25 -17.69
C TYR A 198 -16.23 9.47 -17.61
N GLU A 199 -17.49 9.27 -17.25
CA GLU A 199 -18.50 10.33 -17.14
C GLU A 199 -18.49 11.05 -15.78
N LYS A 200 -17.77 10.52 -14.79
CA LYS A 200 -17.72 11.08 -13.43
C LYS A 200 -16.40 11.80 -13.20
N ASP A 201 -16.44 13.11 -13.16
CA ASP A 201 -15.27 14.01 -13.02
C ASP A 201 -14.34 13.74 -11.82
N THR A 202 -14.74 12.89 -10.88
CA THR A 202 -14.04 12.64 -9.60
C THR A 202 -13.12 11.41 -9.60
N GLU A 203 -13.19 10.52 -10.60
CA GLU A 203 -12.62 9.16 -10.50
C GLU A 203 -11.41 8.89 -11.40
N LEU A 204 -10.99 9.86 -12.20
CA LEU A 204 -9.66 9.85 -12.84
C LEU A 204 -8.51 10.04 -11.81
N LEU A 205 -8.86 10.24 -10.55
CA LEU A 205 -7.95 10.26 -9.41
C LEU A 205 -7.36 8.87 -9.07
N ASP A 206 -7.92 7.77 -9.61
CA ASP A 206 -7.48 6.41 -9.34
C ASP A 206 -6.32 5.93 -10.23
N PHE A 207 -5.92 6.71 -11.24
CA PHE A 207 -4.69 6.43 -11.98
C PHE A 207 -3.47 6.89 -11.19
N SER A 208 -2.49 6.02 -11.05
CA SER A 208 -1.16 6.41 -10.57
C SER A 208 -0.53 7.41 -11.54
N LEU A 209 0.38 8.26 -11.04
CA LEU A 209 1.13 9.19 -11.90
C LEU A 209 1.88 8.45 -13.01
N ALA A 210 2.45 7.28 -12.72
CA ALA A 210 3.17 6.44 -13.68
C ALA A 210 2.25 5.96 -14.80
N GLU A 211 1.02 5.55 -14.49
CA GLU A 211 0.01 5.19 -15.50
C GLU A 211 -0.36 6.38 -16.37
N LEU A 212 -0.59 7.56 -15.77
CA LEU A 212 -0.87 8.79 -16.50
C LEU A 212 0.31 9.25 -17.36
N GLN A 213 1.54 9.13 -16.88
CA GLN A 213 2.75 9.44 -17.65
C GLN A 213 2.94 8.47 -18.82
N THR A 214 2.71 7.18 -18.62
CA THR A 214 2.75 6.16 -19.69
C THR A 214 1.71 6.47 -20.75
N ILE A 215 0.49 6.80 -20.35
CA ILE A 215 -0.58 7.25 -21.21
C ILE A 215 -0.14 8.49 -22.00
N TYR A 216 0.39 9.50 -21.32
CA TYR A 216 0.81 10.76 -21.96
C TYR A 216 1.98 10.61 -22.95
N GLN A 217 2.98 9.79 -22.63
CA GLN A 217 4.10 9.52 -23.52
C GLN A 217 3.67 8.80 -24.81
N HIS A 218 2.60 8.03 -24.74
CA HIS A 218 2.04 7.33 -25.89
C HIS A 218 1.22 8.25 -26.82
N TRP A 219 0.76 9.41 -26.32
CA TRP A 219 -0.05 10.37 -27.10
C TRP A 219 0.77 11.49 -27.73
N LYS A 220 2.03 11.61 -27.39
CA LYS A 220 2.95 12.56 -28.03
C LYS A 220 3.58 11.96 -29.27
#